data_0a86e55d502457810bd2ed4374233296
#
_entry.id   0a86e55d502457810bd2ed4374233296
#
_cell.length_a   1.000
_cell.length_b   1.000
_cell.length_c   1.000
_cell.angle_alpha   90.00
_cell.angle_beta   90.00
_cell.angle_gamma   90.00
#
_symmetry.space_group_name_H-M   'P 1'
#
loop_
_entity.id
_entity.type
_entity.pdbx_description
1 polymer ?
#
loop_
_entity_poly.entity_id
_entity_poly.type
_entity_poly.pdbx_seq_one_letter_code
_entity_poly.pdbx_strand_id
1 'polypeptide(L)'
;VLASCAPKTAPELPMETFFRNSEKTGYQISPDGRYFSYMAPYESRRNIFVQPVDGKQAVRITSETERDLAGYFWAGDNRILYLKDTGGDENYQLYGVNIDGSDPKAYTAIPGVRTQIIDPLEEIDSLIIIGTNQRNPMIFDPYRLNLNTGEMTMLCENPGDIQGWQTDHNGRLRVA
;
A
#
# COMPACT_ATOMS: atom_id res chain seq x y z
N VAL A 1 29.01 12.58 53.96
CA VAL A 1 29.48 12.82 52.58
C VAL A 1 28.24 12.92 51.70
N LEU A 2 27.87 14.14 51.31
CA LEU A 2 26.76 14.39 50.35
C LEU A 2 27.28 14.12 48.94
N ALA A 3 26.83 13.04 48.32
CA ALA A 3 27.08 12.78 46.91
C ALA A 3 26.24 13.78 46.09
N SER A 4 26.90 14.75 45.45
CA SER A 4 26.28 15.65 44.48
C SER A 4 25.96 14.84 43.22
N CYS A 5 24.69 14.60 42.98
CA CYS A 5 24.23 14.17 41.65
C CYS A 5 24.37 15.35 40.68
N ALA A 6 25.49 15.43 39.98
CA ALA A 6 25.59 16.34 38.82
C ALA A 6 24.53 15.95 37.79
N PRO A 7 23.70 16.88 37.29
CA PRO A 7 22.76 16.58 36.25
C PRO A 7 23.52 16.07 35.03
N LYS A 8 23.20 14.86 34.55
CA LYS A 8 23.68 14.38 33.25
C LYS A 8 23.05 15.29 32.21
N THR A 9 23.82 16.15 31.58
CA THR A 9 23.39 16.87 30.37
C THR A 9 23.05 15.83 29.31
N ALA A 10 21.87 15.95 28.73
CA ALA A 10 21.50 15.11 27.58
C ALA A 10 22.52 15.35 26.43
N PRO A 11 22.91 14.30 25.70
CA PRO A 11 23.81 14.48 24.57
C PRO A 11 23.15 15.37 23.51
N GLU A 12 23.91 16.32 22.97
CA GLU A 12 23.48 17.09 21.80
C GLU A 12 23.42 16.15 20.60
N LEU A 13 22.24 16.07 19.97
CA LEU A 13 22.05 15.30 18.73
C LEU A 13 22.30 16.24 17.54
N PRO A 14 23.11 15.83 16.54
CA PRO A 14 23.27 16.58 15.29
C PRO A 14 21.94 16.81 14.60
N MET A 15 21.76 17.96 13.95
CA MET A 15 20.53 18.33 13.24
C MET A 15 20.16 17.26 12.18
N GLU A 16 21.14 16.70 11.51
CA GLU A 16 20.98 15.64 10.50
C GLU A 16 20.25 14.41 11.06
N THR A 17 20.38 14.13 12.36
CA THR A 17 19.68 13.00 13.01
C THR A 17 18.15 13.16 12.95
N PHE A 18 17.65 14.40 13.00
CA PHE A 18 16.22 14.70 12.94
C PHE A 18 15.65 14.68 11.53
N PHE A 19 16.50 14.92 10.52
CA PHE A 19 16.10 15.01 9.12
C PHE A 19 16.49 13.78 8.29
N ARG A 20 17.20 12.82 8.88
CA ARG A 20 17.56 11.58 8.21
C ARG A 20 16.33 10.70 8.01
N ASN A 21 16.10 10.28 6.78
CA ASN A 21 15.07 9.30 6.46
C ASN A 21 15.32 7.99 7.20
N SER A 22 14.26 7.38 7.72
CA SER A 22 14.33 6.05 8.30
C SER A 22 14.78 5.03 7.25
N GLU A 23 15.67 4.11 7.62
CA GLU A 23 16.10 3.03 6.72
C GLU A 23 14.94 2.10 6.34
N LYS A 24 14.03 1.87 7.29
CA LYS A 24 12.84 1.04 7.08
C LYS A 24 11.60 1.76 7.59
N THR A 25 10.51 1.69 6.83
CA THR A 25 9.23 2.35 7.17
C THR A 25 8.04 1.49 6.77
N GLY A 26 6.84 1.88 7.23
CA GLY A 26 5.60 1.25 6.80
C GLY A 26 5.50 -0.22 7.16
N TYR A 27 5.94 -0.59 8.37
CA TYR A 27 5.84 -1.98 8.84
C TYR A 27 4.39 -2.44 8.93
N GLN A 28 4.14 -3.63 8.42
CA GLN A 28 2.87 -4.34 8.53
C GLN A 28 3.14 -5.82 8.87
N ILE A 29 2.16 -6.48 9.46
CA ILE A 29 2.21 -7.92 9.76
C ILE A 29 1.22 -8.60 8.80
N SER A 30 1.59 -9.79 8.28
CA SER A 30 0.66 -10.62 7.49
C SER A 30 -0.55 -11.03 8.33
N PRO A 31 -1.74 -11.23 7.73
CA PRO A 31 -2.94 -11.63 8.46
C PRO A 31 -2.73 -12.89 9.32
N ASP A 32 -1.97 -13.86 8.85
CA ASP A 32 -1.63 -15.10 9.58
C ASP A 32 -0.50 -14.93 10.62
N GLY A 33 0.13 -13.74 10.72
CA GLY A 33 1.20 -13.43 11.67
C GLY A 33 2.55 -14.09 11.37
N ARG A 34 2.73 -14.77 10.23
CA ARG A 34 3.98 -15.49 9.89
C ARG A 34 5.04 -14.60 9.27
N TYR A 35 4.65 -13.47 8.72
CA TYR A 35 5.53 -12.54 8.03
C TYR A 35 5.29 -11.13 8.52
N PHE A 36 6.30 -10.29 8.36
CA PHE A 36 6.14 -8.84 8.36
C PHE A 36 6.73 -8.25 7.08
N SER A 37 6.18 -7.13 6.68
CA SER A 37 6.62 -6.38 5.51
C SER A 37 7.05 -4.98 5.92
N TYR A 38 7.88 -4.35 5.10
CA TYR A 38 8.33 -2.98 5.28
C TYR A 38 8.82 -2.41 3.96
N MET A 39 8.90 -1.09 3.87
CA MET A 39 9.59 -0.41 2.78
C MET A 39 11.01 -0.04 3.19
N ALA A 40 11.97 -0.30 2.30
CA ALA A 40 13.37 0.08 2.45
C ALA A 40 13.95 0.52 1.09
N PRO A 41 15.07 1.28 1.08
CA PRO A 41 15.71 1.71 -0.15
C PRO A 41 16.27 0.53 -0.95
N TYR A 42 16.03 0.54 -2.24
CA TYR A 42 16.71 -0.22 -3.27
C TYR A 42 16.96 0.71 -4.46
N GLU A 43 18.21 0.86 -4.89
CA GLU A 43 18.61 1.81 -5.95
C GLU A 43 18.04 3.23 -5.74
N SER A 44 18.10 3.71 -4.48
CA SER A 44 17.63 5.03 -4.04
C SER A 44 16.10 5.21 -4.03
N ARG A 45 15.32 4.15 -4.26
CA ARG A 45 13.85 4.17 -4.19
C ARG A 45 13.32 3.21 -3.14
N ARG A 46 12.21 3.57 -2.51
CA ARG A 46 11.56 2.71 -1.54
C ARG A 46 10.85 1.56 -2.21
N ASN A 47 11.24 0.35 -1.84
CA ASN A 47 10.69 -0.90 -2.32
C ASN A 47 10.19 -1.76 -1.16
N ILE A 48 9.30 -2.69 -1.44
CA ILE A 48 8.67 -3.56 -0.45
C ILE A 48 9.54 -4.79 -0.23
N PHE A 49 9.75 -5.10 1.03
CA PHE A 49 10.43 -6.30 1.51
C PHE A 49 9.48 -7.09 2.42
N VAL A 50 9.53 -8.41 2.33
CA VAL A 50 8.80 -9.34 3.20
C VAL A 50 9.81 -10.20 3.93
N GLN A 51 9.61 -10.38 5.23
CA GLN A 51 10.51 -11.15 6.08
C GLN A 51 9.70 -12.08 6.99
N PRO A 52 10.07 -13.37 7.09
CA PRO A 52 9.49 -14.26 8.09
C PRO A 52 9.78 -13.80 9.51
N VAL A 53 8.81 -13.95 10.42
CA VAL A 53 8.98 -13.55 11.84
C VAL A 53 10.01 -14.41 12.59
N ASP A 54 10.34 -15.59 12.08
CA ASP A 54 11.38 -16.47 12.63
C ASP A 54 12.82 -16.00 12.39
N GLY A 55 13.01 -14.82 11.80
CA GLY A 55 14.31 -14.18 11.62
C GLY A 55 15.07 -14.57 10.36
N LYS A 56 14.46 -15.32 9.44
CA LYS A 56 15.06 -15.60 8.13
C LYS A 56 15.25 -14.34 7.30
N GLN A 57 16.04 -14.47 6.23
CA GLN A 57 16.36 -13.34 5.35
C GLN A 57 15.11 -12.75 4.70
N ALA A 58 15.05 -11.42 4.62
CA ALA A 58 14.00 -10.70 3.91
C ALA A 58 14.14 -10.90 2.38
N VAL A 59 13.01 -11.01 1.72
CA VAL A 59 12.87 -11.03 0.26
C VAL A 59 12.37 -9.67 -0.19
N ARG A 60 13.06 -9.06 -1.17
CA ARG A 60 12.55 -7.87 -1.86
C ARG A 60 11.57 -8.32 -2.95
N ILE A 61 10.35 -7.82 -2.90
CA ILE A 61 9.27 -8.25 -3.79
C ILE A 61 8.92 -7.23 -4.88
N THR A 62 9.45 -6.00 -4.78
CA THR A 62 9.30 -4.97 -5.83
C THR A 62 10.66 -4.44 -6.27
N SER A 63 10.74 -3.81 -7.46
CA SER A 63 12.00 -3.36 -8.07
C SER A 63 11.84 -1.98 -8.73
N GLU A 64 11.16 -1.07 -8.06
CA GLU A 64 10.97 0.29 -8.56
C GLU A 64 12.28 1.09 -8.45
N THR A 65 12.66 1.76 -9.53
CA THR A 65 13.90 2.53 -9.64
C THR A 65 13.68 4.00 -10.01
N GLU A 66 12.50 4.35 -10.53
CA GLU A 66 12.18 5.71 -10.95
C GLU A 66 11.51 6.51 -9.85
N ARG A 67 10.51 5.95 -9.18
CA ARG A 67 9.71 6.60 -8.15
C ARG A 67 9.48 5.71 -6.94
N ASP A 68 9.27 6.35 -5.78
CA ASP A 68 8.86 5.65 -4.58
C ASP A 68 7.42 5.13 -4.72
N LEU A 69 7.13 4.00 -4.11
CA LEU A 69 5.76 3.50 -3.96
C LEU A 69 4.98 4.44 -3.03
N ALA A 70 3.72 4.73 -3.37
CA ALA A 70 2.87 5.60 -2.56
C ALA A 70 2.40 4.91 -1.26
N GLY A 71 2.24 3.59 -1.30
CA GLY A 71 1.81 2.78 -0.17
C GLY A 71 1.53 1.34 -0.59
N TYR A 72 1.33 0.48 0.38
CA TYR A 72 1.02 -0.93 0.16
C TYR A 72 0.18 -1.50 1.31
N PHE A 73 -0.43 -2.66 1.10
CA PHE A 73 -1.18 -3.41 2.12
C PHE A 73 -1.27 -4.89 1.73
N TRP A 74 -1.55 -5.73 2.70
CA TRP A 74 -1.76 -7.16 2.50
C TRP A 74 -3.13 -7.45 1.90
N ALA A 75 -3.18 -8.42 0.99
CA ALA A 75 -4.39 -9.02 0.44
C ALA A 75 -4.31 -10.53 0.66
N GLY A 76 -4.89 -10.98 1.78
CA GLY A 76 -4.66 -12.31 2.31
C GLY A 76 -3.20 -12.56 2.75
N ASP A 77 -2.85 -13.82 2.95
CA ASP A 77 -1.56 -14.21 3.54
C ASP A 77 -0.38 -14.22 2.57
N ASN A 78 -0.66 -14.25 1.26
CA ASN A 78 0.35 -14.52 0.25
C ASN A 78 0.54 -13.41 -0.78
N ARG A 79 -0.21 -12.30 -0.69
CA ARG A 79 -0.18 -11.25 -1.69
C ARG A 79 -0.12 -9.87 -1.06
N ILE A 80 0.66 -8.99 -1.67
CA ILE A 80 0.74 -7.57 -1.35
C ILE A 80 0.22 -6.77 -2.53
N LEU A 81 -0.66 -5.81 -2.24
CA LEU A 81 -1.11 -4.79 -3.18
C LEU A 81 -0.38 -3.48 -2.89
N TYR A 82 -0.08 -2.73 -3.94
CA TYR A 82 0.60 -1.45 -3.80
C TYR A 82 0.17 -0.44 -4.86
N LEU A 83 0.31 0.82 -4.52
CA LEU A 83 -0.01 1.94 -5.39
C LEU A 83 1.26 2.64 -5.86
N LYS A 84 1.33 2.93 -7.16
CA LYS A 84 2.36 3.77 -7.76
C LYS A 84 1.79 4.62 -8.88
N ASP A 85 2.43 5.75 -9.13
CA ASP A 85 2.17 6.62 -10.27
C ASP A 85 3.23 6.44 -11.37
N THR A 86 3.02 7.06 -12.51
CA THR A 86 3.98 7.05 -13.62
C THR A 86 4.52 8.46 -13.83
N GLY A 87 5.84 8.62 -13.74
CA GLY A 87 6.50 9.89 -14.02
C GLY A 87 6.16 11.07 -13.11
N GLY A 88 5.42 10.84 -12.01
CA GLY A 88 4.99 11.90 -11.09
C GLY A 88 3.65 12.55 -11.44
N ASP A 89 2.83 11.89 -12.23
CA ASP A 89 1.51 12.37 -12.65
C ASP A 89 0.43 12.27 -11.56
N GLU A 90 0.78 11.65 -10.40
CA GLU A 90 -0.11 11.40 -9.25
C GLU A 90 -1.39 10.60 -9.59
N ASN A 91 -1.45 10.00 -10.77
CA ASN A 91 -2.48 9.03 -11.14
C ASN A 91 -2.09 7.66 -10.60
N TYR A 92 -2.28 7.49 -9.31
CA TYR A 92 -1.92 6.24 -8.62
C TYR A 92 -2.74 5.07 -9.14
N GLN A 93 -2.04 4.03 -9.53
CA GLN A 93 -2.59 2.81 -10.10
C GLN A 93 -2.30 1.63 -9.18
N LEU A 94 -3.16 0.62 -9.22
CA LEU A 94 -3.07 -0.55 -8.35
C LEU A 94 -2.29 -1.68 -9.02
N TYR A 95 -1.34 -2.19 -8.29
CA TYR A 95 -0.51 -3.34 -8.63
C TYR A 95 -0.55 -4.38 -7.52
N GLY A 96 -0.15 -5.59 -7.82
CA GLY A 96 0.00 -6.65 -6.81
C GLY A 96 1.14 -7.59 -7.15
N VAL A 97 1.69 -8.24 -6.12
CA VAL A 97 2.77 -9.21 -6.21
C VAL A 97 2.68 -10.20 -5.06
N ASN A 98 3.06 -11.45 -5.27
CA ASN A 98 3.14 -12.43 -4.20
C ASN A 98 4.32 -12.14 -3.26
N ILE A 99 4.27 -12.64 -2.03
CA ILE A 99 5.28 -12.42 -1.00
C ILE A 99 6.67 -12.98 -1.34
N ASP A 100 6.76 -13.87 -2.31
CA ASP A 100 8.03 -14.39 -2.87
C ASP A 100 8.53 -13.61 -4.10
N GLY A 101 7.81 -12.56 -4.51
CA GLY A 101 8.09 -11.75 -5.71
C GLY A 101 7.52 -12.32 -7.01
N SER A 102 6.82 -13.43 -6.97
CA SER A 102 6.18 -14.03 -8.14
C SER A 102 4.85 -13.36 -8.50
N ASP A 103 4.35 -13.64 -9.69
CA ASP A 103 3.06 -13.21 -10.23
C ASP A 103 2.78 -11.69 -10.07
N PRO A 104 3.68 -10.80 -10.56
CA PRO A 104 3.39 -9.37 -10.56
C PRO A 104 2.23 -9.07 -11.51
N LYS A 105 1.22 -8.34 -11.03
CA LYS A 105 0.03 -7.93 -11.80
C LYS A 105 -0.15 -6.43 -11.75
N ALA A 106 -0.52 -5.85 -12.88
CA ALA A 106 -1.01 -4.48 -13.01
C ALA A 106 -2.53 -4.52 -13.16
N TYR A 107 -3.26 -4.14 -12.10
CA TYR A 107 -4.72 -4.24 -12.09
C TYR A 107 -5.40 -3.05 -12.78
N THR A 108 -4.89 -1.84 -12.57
CA THR A 108 -5.49 -0.62 -13.08
C THR A 108 -4.50 0.26 -13.85
N ALA A 109 -3.50 -0.35 -14.50
CA ALA A 109 -2.45 0.35 -15.24
C ALA A 109 -2.98 0.94 -16.57
N ILE A 110 -3.91 1.89 -16.48
CA ILE A 110 -4.51 2.60 -17.61
C ILE A 110 -4.00 4.04 -17.56
N PRO A 111 -3.36 4.56 -18.62
CA PRO A 111 -2.83 5.94 -18.65
C PRO A 111 -3.88 6.99 -18.27
N GLY A 112 -3.54 7.90 -17.35
CA GLY A 112 -4.42 8.97 -16.89
C GLY A 112 -5.54 8.53 -15.95
N VAL A 113 -5.65 7.23 -15.64
CA VAL A 113 -6.63 6.72 -14.68
C VAL A 113 -6.02 6.70 -13.28
N ARG A 114 -6.77 7.22 -12.34
CA ARG A 114 -6.45 7.17 -10.91
C ARG A 114 -7.32 6.13 -10.19
N THR A 115 -6.71 5.39 -9.29
CA THR A 115 -7.37 4.38 -8.46
C THR A 115 -7.38 4.81 -6.99
N GLN A 116 -8.49 4.59 -6.32
CA GLN A 116 -8.67 4.73 -4.88
C GLN A 116 -9.08 3.39 -4.29
N ILE A 117 -8.60 3.08 -3.10
CA ILE A 117 -9.07 1.91 -2.36
C ILE A 117 -10.31 2.33 -1.56
N ILE A 118 -11.42 1.65 -1.80
CA ILE A 118 -12.67 1.86 -1.06
C ILE A 118 -12.74 0.90 0.11
N ASP A 119 -12.52 -0.40 -0.15
CA ASP A 119 -12.55 -1.43 0.88
C ASP A 119 -11.60 -2.57 0.49
N PRO A 120 -10.57 -2.87 1.29
CA PRO A 120 -9.65 -3.97 1.03
C PRO A 120 -10.31 -5.36 1.16
N LEU A 121 -11.50 -5.48 1.75
CA LEU A 121 -12.21 -6.74 2.01
C LEU A 121 -11.33 -7.77 2.74
N GLU A 122 -10.77 -7.39 3.89
CA GLU A 122 -9.74 -8.15 4.61
C GLU A 122 -10.07 -9.63 4.87
N GLU A 123 -11.37 -10.00 4.90
CA GLU A 123 -11.82 -11.37 5.07
C GLU A 123 -11.99 -12.14 3.75
N ILE A 124 -11.74 -11.49 2.59
CA ILE A 124 -11.97 -12.08 1.26
C ILE A 124 -10.70 -11.88 0.38
N ASP A 125 -9.74 -12.75 0.51
CA ASP A 125 -8.40 -12.65 -0.12
C ASP A 125 -8.41 -12.42 -1.64
N SER A 126 -9.50 -12.74 -2.31
CA SER A 126 -9.59 -12.67 -3.78
C SER A 126 -10.31 -11.45 -4.32
N LEU A 127 -10.86 -10.60 -3.47
CA LEU A 127 -11.67 -9.46 -3.89
C LEU A 127 -11.24 -8.17 -3.18
N ILE A 128 -11.42 -7.04 -3.86
CA ILE A 128 -11.27 -5.71 -3.29
C ILE A 128 -12.27 -4.75 -3.95
N ILE A 129 -12.71 -3.74 -3.22
CA ILE A 129 -13.52 -2.67 -3.78
C ILE A 129 -12.63 -1.45 -4.02
N ILE A 130 -12.60 -1.00 -5.25
CA ILE A 130 -11.82 0.16 -5.68
C ILE A 130 -12.71 1.20 -6.35
N GLY A 131 -12.28 2.46 -6.34
CA GLY A 131 -12.83 3.52 -7.15
C GLY A 131 -11.89 3.87 -8.28
N THR A 132 -12.38 4.04 -9.50
CA THR A 132 -11.55 4.55 -10.61
C THR A 132 -12.26 5.65 -11.37
N ASN A 133 -11.50 6.59 -11.93
CA ASN A 133 -12.01 7.68 -12.75
C ASN A 133 -11.93 7.40 -14.26
N GLN A 134 -11.90 6.12 -14.67
CA GLN A 134 -11.68 5.75 -16.08
C GLN A 134 -12.83 6.19 -17.02
N ARG A 135 -14.07 6.29 -16.52
CA ARG A 135 -15.23 6.75 -17.31
C ARG A 135 -15.21 8.26 -17.49
N ASN A 136 -14.85 8.98 -16.41
CA ASN A 136 -14.79 10.45 -16.42
C ASN A 136 -13.66 10.89 -15.45
N PRO A 137 -12.67 11.69 -15.89
CA PRO A 137 -11.54 12.09 -15.09
C PRO A 137 -11.89 12.78 -13.75
N MET A 138 -13.09 13.34 -13.65
CA MET A 138 -13.55 14.06 -12.45
C MET A 138 -14.40 13.21 -11.49
N ILE A 139 -14.74 11.97 -11.88
CA ILE A 139 -15.74 11.16 -11.19
C ILE A 139 -15.18 9.77 -10.94
N PHE A 140 -15.28 9.29 -9.70
CA PHE A 140 -14.86 7.94 -9.33
C PHE A 140 -16.07 7.02 -9.21
N ASP A 141 -16.09 5.99 -10.06
CA ASP A 141 -17.06 4.90 -9.99
C ASP A 141 -16.51 3.75 -9.17
N PRO A 142 -17.30 3.07 -8.34
CA PRO A 142 -16.87 1.93 -7.55
C PRO A 142 -16.92 0.64 -8.37
N TYR A 143 -15.84 -0.14 -8.27
CA TYR A 143 -15.70 -1.44 -8.91
C TYR A 143 -15.35 -2.51 -7.88
N ARG A 144 -15.85 -3.73 -8.10
CA ARG A 144 -15.30 -4.94 -7.49
C ARG A 144 -14.23 -5.49 -8.42
N LEU A 145 -13.02 -5.60 -7.89
CA LEU A 145 -11.88 -6.18 -8.60
C LEU A 145 -11.62 -7.59 -8.05
N ASN A 146 -11.53 -8.57 -8.94
CA ASN A 146 -11.06 -9.91 -8.63
C ASN A 146 -9.54 -9.97 -8.77
N LEU A 147 -8.82 -10.22 -7.67
CA LEU A 147 -7.35 -10.22 -7.63
C LEU A 147 -6.74 -11.42 -8.35
N ASN A 148 -7.47 -12.52 -8.50
CA ASN A 148 -7.00 -13.70 -9.20
C ASN A 148 -7.06 -13.51 -10.73
N THR A 149 -8.19 -13.00 -11.22
CA THR A 149 -8.44 -12.86 -12.66
C THR A 149 -8.08 -11.47 -13.21
N GLY A 150 -8.09 -10.43 -12.37
CA GLY A 150 -7.97 -9.03 -12.79
C GLY A 150 -9.28 -8.44 -13.32
N GLU A 151 -10.38 -9.20 -13.27
CA GLU A 151 -11.70 -8.74 -13.74
C GLU A 151 -12.24 -7.64 -12.82
N MET A 152 -12.72 -6.57 -13.44
CA MET A 152 -13.36 -5.44 -12.77
C MET A 152 -14.84 -5.40 -13.13
N THR A 153 -15.71 -5.46 -12.11
CA THR A 153 -17.16 -5.31 -12.27
C THR A 153 -17.61 -4.00 -11.63
N MET A 154 -18.19 -3.09 -12.42
CA MET A 154 -18.76 -1.85 -11.90
C MET A 154 -19.92 -2.16 -10.97
N LEU A 155 -19.94 -1.57 -9.78
CA LEU A 155 -21.00 -1.76 -8.79
C LEU A 155 -22.17 -0.79 -8.98
N CYS A 156 -21.85 0.45 -9.31
CA CYS A 156 -22.82 1.45 -9.74
C CYS A 156 -22.10 2.60 -10.45
N GLU A 157 -22.86 3.41 -11.15
CA GLU A 157 -22.38 4.66 -11.75
C GLU A 157 -22.51 5.80 -10.73
N ASN A 158 -21.46 6.60 -10.58
CA ASN A 158 -21.51 7.83 -9.81
C ASN A 158 -22.15 8.94 -10.68
N PRO A 159 -23.29 9.53 -10.29
CA PRO A 159 -23.94 10.58 -11.07
C PRO A 159 -23.16 11.91 -11.06
N GLY A 160 -22.10 12.05 -10.23
CA GLY A 160 -21.23 13.21 -10.21
C GLY A 160 -21.27 14.01 -8.89
N ASP A 161 -22.13 13.66 -7.97
CA ASP A 161 -22.31 14.32 -6.67
C ASP A 161 -21.85 13.46 -5.47
N ILE A 162 -21.43 12.22 -5.73
CA ILE A 162 -20.95 11.30 -4.68
C ILE A 162 -19.44 11.50 -4.50
N GLN A 163 -19.04 11.86 -3.28
CA GLN A 163 -17.64 12.12 -2.91
C GLN A 163 -16.91 10.88 -2.35
N GLY A 164 -17.65 9.89 -1.86
CA GLY A 164 -17.07 8.71 -1.27
C GLY A 164 -18.06 7.57 -1.12
N TRP A 165 -17.54 6.40 -0.86
CA TRP A 165 -18.31 5.16 -0.78
C TRP A 165 -17.96 4.41 0.50
N GLN A 166 -18.94 3.75 1.09
CA GLN A 166 -18.71 2.82 2.21
C GLN A 166 -19.44 1.50 1.98
N THR A 167 -18.82 0.43 2.41
CA THR A 167 -19.33 -0.93 2.31
C THR A 167 -19.74 -1.47 3.68
N ASP A 168 -20.55 -2.51 3.69
CA ASP A 168 -20.72 -3.37 4.86
C ASP A 168 -19.63 -4.47 4.88
N HIS A 169 -19.59 -5.27 5.96
CA HIS A 169 -18.62 -6.38 6.11
C HIS A 169 -18.67 -7.44 5.00
N ASN A 170 -19.70 -7.43 4.15
CA ASN A 170 -19.81 -8.32 2.99
C ASN A 170 -19.38 -7.62 1.68
N GLY A 171 -18.77 -6.45 1.76
CA GLY A 171 -18.36 -5.67 0.60
C GLY A 171 -19.51 -5.13 -0.26
N ARG A 172 -20.70 -4.94 0.33
CA ARG A 172 -21.83 -4.31 -0.36
C ARG A 172 -21.81 -2.81 -0.09
N LEU A 173 -21.92 -2.00 -1.14
CA LEU A 173 -22.08 -0.56 -0.99
C LEU A 173 -23.35 -0.23 -0.20
N ARG A 174 -23.22 0.62 0.81
CA ARG A 174 -24.30 1.00 1.73
C ARG A 174 -24.52 2.49 1.84
N VAL A 175 -23.45 3.25 1.73
CA VAL A 175 -23.46 4.72 1.86
C VAL A 175 -22.65 5.31 0.71
N ALA A 176 -23.15 6.43 0.20
CA ALA A 176 -22.55 7.24 -0.85
C ALA A 176 -22.60 8.71 -0.48
#